data_e51f97a14f5b7ec8892788a8ecef6be6
#
_entry.id   e51f97a14f5b7ec8892788a8ecef6be6
#
_cell.length_a   1.000
_cell.length_b   1.000
_cell.length_c   1.000
_cell.angle_alpha   90.00
_cell.angle_beta   90.00
_cell.angle_gamma   90.00
#
_symmetry.space_group_name_H-M   'P 1'
#
loop_
_entity.id
_entity.type
_entity.pdbx_description
1 polymer ?
#
loop_
_entity_poly.entity_id
_entity_poly.type
_entity_poly.pdbx_seq_one_letter_code
_entity_poly.pdbx_strand_id
1 'polypeptide(L)'
;MTLVLDANVALAACGVEGGFRRLGDETLAAPPLLWSEFLSSLHVARWRELVSEAQAAASRSRLADAPITRHGHPGLGEEAWRVADDLGWAKTYDAEYIALARLLDSPLLTLDARMRRGANRLGVECPAA
;
A
#
# COMPACT_ATOMS: atom_id res chain seq x y z
N MET A 1 14.24 9.86 -1.89
CA MET A 1 14.06 8.56 -1.21
C MET A 1 12.77 7.93 -1.68
N THR A 2 12.73 6.62 -1.79
CA THR A 2 11.51 5.90 -2.17
C THR A 2 10.81 5.38 -0.92
N LEU A 3 9.48 5.48 -0.90
CA LEU A 3 8.61 4.86 0.08
C LEU A 3 7.67 3.89 -0.64
N VAL A 4 7.57 2.67 -0.14
CA VAL A 4 6.54 1.74 -0.59
C VAL A 4 5.30 1.95 0.26
N LEU A 5 4.13 2.06 -0.38
CA LEU A 5 2.85 2.25 0.30
C LEU A 5 2.02 0.99 0.25
N ASP A 6 1.26 0.70 1.31
CA ASP A 6 0.17 -0.27 1.20
C ASP A 6 -1.14 0.42 0.79
N ALA A 7 -2.16 -0.39 0.48
CA ALA A 7 -3.44 0.11 -0.03
C ALA A 7 -4.17 0.99 1.00
N ASN A 8 -4.03 0.71 2.30
CA ASN A 8 -4.70 1.48 3.35
C ASN A 8 -4.16 2.90 3.46
N VAL A 9 -2.86 3.08 3.30
CA VAL A 9 -2.25 4.41 3.27
C VAL A 9 -2.73 5.19 2.06
N ALA A 10 -2.76 4.57 0.88
CA ALA A 10 -3.26 5.20 -0.33
C ALA A 10 -4.74 5.57 -0.19
N LEU A 11 -5.55 4.69 0.39
CA LEU A 11 -6.97 4.93 0.61
C LEU A 11 -7.20 6.13 1.54
N ALA A 12 -6.45 6.21 2.64
CA ALA A 12 -6.51 7.34 3.56
C ALA A 12 -6.11 8.65 2.88
N ALA A 13 -5.04 8.64 2.09
CA ALA A 13 -4.57 9.83 1.37
C ALA A 13 -5.57 10.29 0.31
N CYS A 14 -6.19 9.36 -0.42
CA CYS A 14 -7.19 9.68 -1.45
C CYS A 14 -8.54 10.09 -0.85
N GLY A 15 -8.77 9.85 0.42
CA GLY A 15 -10.01 10.24 1.11
C GLY A 15 -10.15 11.74 1.31
N VAL A 16 -9.07 12.48 1.17
CA VAL A 16 -9.05 13.94 1.34
C VAL A 16 -8.28 14.60 0.21
N GLU A 17 -8.63 15.85 -0.11
CA GLU A 17 -7.88 16.64 -1.08
C GLU A 17 -6.47 16.93 -0.55
N GLY A 18 -5.48 16.74 -1.40
CA GLY A 18 -4.09 16.99 -1.05
C GLY A 18 -3.49 16.03 -0.03
N GLY A 19 -4.07 14.83 0.14
CA GLY A 19 -3.66 13.86 1.15
C GLY A 19 -2.22 13.36 1.01
N PHE A 20 -1.61 13.47 -0.18
CA PHE A 20 -0.21 13.06 -0.38
C PHE A 20 0.81 14.13 0.00
N ARG A 21 0.39 15.35 0.29
CA ARG A 21 1.32 16.46 0.60
C ARG A 21 2.19 16.20 1.83
N ARG A 22 1.64 15.54 2.83
CA ARG A 22 2.37 15.20 4.07
C ARG A 22 3.51 14.20 3.86
N LEU A 23 3.54 13.53 2.71
CA LEU A 23 4.63 12.62 2.35
C LEU A 23 5.80 13.36 1.69
N GLY A 24 5.68 14.67 1.53
CA GLY A 24 6.76 15.52 1.03
C GLY A 24 7.17 15.18 -0.39
N ASP A 25 8.47 15.26 -0.66
CA ASP A 25 9.05 15.02 -1.98
C ASP A 25 9.47 13.56 -2.19
N GLU A 26 9.01 12.66 -1.35
CA GLU A 26 9.35 11.23 -1.46
C GLU A 26 8.79 10.63 -2.75
N THR A 27 9.57 9.75 -3.37
CA THR A 27 9.08 8.94 -4.48
C THR A 27 8.24 7.81 -3.93
N LEU A 28 6.99 7.73 -4.34
CA LEU A 28 6.05 6.72 -3.85
C LEU A 28 5.95 5.57 -4.85
N ALA A 29 6.01 4.35 -4.35
CA ALA A 29 5.90 3.15 -5.17
C ALA A 29 4.99 2.12 -4.50
N ALA A 30 4.35 1.28 -5.30
CA ALA A 30 3.52 0.20 -4.80
C ALA A 30 3.48 -0.95 -5.81
N PRO A 31 3.25 -2.19 -5.34
CA PRO A 31 3.01 -3.29 -6.25
C PRO A 31 1.67 -3.09 -6.99
N PRO A 32 1.49 -3.68 -8.17
CA PRO A 32 0.24 -3.56 -8.93
C PRO A 32 -1.01 -3.93 -8.13
N LEU A 33 -0.89 -4.83 -7.17
CA LEU A 33 -1.98 -5.23 -6.27
C LEU A 33 -2.65 -4.06 -5.56
N LEU A 34 -1.92 -2.99 -5.26
CA LEU A 34 -2.46 -1.84 -4.53
C LEU A 34 -3.74 -1.33 -5.16
N TRP A 35 -3.79 -1.21 -6.48
CA TRP A 35 -4.95 -0.65 -7.18
C TRP A 35 -6.20 -1.51 -7.04
N SER A 36 -6.06 -2.83 -7.12
CA SER A 36 -7.18 -3.75 -6.92
C SER A 36 -7.66 -3.75 -5.46
N GLU A 37 -6.74 -3.75 -4.52
CA GLU A 37 -7.10 -3.70 -3.10
C GLU A 37 -7.74 -2.38 -2.71
N PHE A 38 -7.23 -1.26 -3.23
CA PHE A 38 -7.82 0.05 -3.03
C PHE A 38 -9.28 0.07 -3.50
N LEU A 39 -9.52 -0.34 -4.74
CA LEU A 39 -10.87 -0.33 -5.31
C LEU A 39 -11.81 -1.25 -4.55
N SER A 40 -11.34 -2.43 -4.16
CA SER A 40 -12.15 -3.37 -3.38
C SER A 40 -12.53 -2.80 -2.02
N SER A 41 -11.59 -2.21 -1.30
CA SER A 41 -11.84 -1.61 0.01
C SER A 41 -12.79 -0.41 -0.07
N LEU A 42 -12.59 0.43 -1.08
CA LEU A 42 -13.47 1.59 -1.31
C LEU A 42 -14.89 1.15 -1.66
N HIS A 43 -15.02 0.13 -2.51
CA HIS A 43 -16.33 -0.39 -2.89
C HIS A 43 -17.07 -1.01 -1.69
N VAL A 44 -16.36 -1.73 -0.83
CA VAL A 44 -16.91 -2.25 0.42
C VAL A 44 -17.41 -1.12 1.31
N ALA A 45 -16.62 -0.05 1.44
CA ALA A 45 -17.01 1.12 2.26
C ALA A 45 -18.31 1.77 1.72
N ARG A 46 -18.41 1.92 0.41
CA ARG A 46 -19.63 2.45 -0.22
C ARG A 46 -20.81 1.49 -0.03
N TRP A 47 -20.59 0.20 -0.23
CA TRP A 47 -21.62 -0.84 -0.06
C TRP A 47 -22.20 -0.82 1.36
N ARG A 48 -21.33 -0.60 2.35
CA ARG A 48 -21.72 -0.49 3.77
C ARG A 48 -22.19 0.91 4.17
N GLU A 49 -22.32 1.81 3.20
CA GLU A 49 -22.76 3.20 3.40
C GLU A 49 -21.86 4.02 4.35
N LEU A 50 -20.58 3.64 4.44
CA LEU A 50 -19.59 4.40 5.21
C LEU A 50 -19.09 5.63 4.46
N VAL A 51 -19.20 5.61 3.13
CA VAL A 51 -18.92 6.75 2.25
C VAL A 51 -20.04 6.88 1.23
N SER A 52 -20.27 8.11 0.76
CA SER A 52 -21.27 8.37 -0.29
C SER A 52 -20.71 8.00 -1.67
N GLU A 53 -21.60 7.92 -2.66
CA GLU A 53 -21.22 7.73 -4.06
C GLU A 53 -20.26 8.85 -4.53
N ALA A 54 -20.57 10.11 -4.17
CA ALA A 54 -19.72 11.25 -4.52
C ALA A 54 -18.35 11.18 -3.88
N GLN A 55 -18.26 10.76 -2.62
CA GLN A 55 -16.98 10.56 -1.93
C GLN A 55 -16.17 9.44 -2.57
N ALA A 56 -16.82 8.33 -2.93
CA ALA A 56 -16.15 7.22 -3.59
C ALA A 56 -15.62 7.62 -4.97
N ALA A 57 -16.41 8.38 -5.75
CA ALA A 57 -15.98 8.88 -7.04
C ALA A 57 -14.79 9.83 -6.91
N ALA A 58 -14.78 10.71 -5.92
CA ALA A 58 -13.66 11.61 -5.65
C ALA A 58 -12.39 10.85 -5.28
N SER A 59 -12.51 9.83 -4.43
CA SER A 59 -11.36 8.99 -4.04
C SER A 59 -10.76 8.23 -5.24
N ARG A 60 -11.60 7.69 -6.11
CA ARG A 60 -11.13 7.01 -7.34
C ARG A 60 -10.40 7.99 -8.27
N SER A 61 -10.95 9.20 -8.42
CA SER A 61 -10.30 10.23 -9.24
C SER A 61 -8.93 10.61 -8.69
N ARG A 62 -8.81 10.76 -7.37
CA ARG A 62 -7.54 11.07 -6.72
C ARG A 62 -6.53 9.94 -6.88
N LEU A 63 -6.97 8.67 -6.84
CA LEU A 63 -6.09 7.54 -7.11
C LEU A 63 -5.53 7.59 -8.53
N ALA A 64 -6.38 7.92 -9.51
CA ALA A 64 -5.95 8.03 -10.91
C ALA A 64 -4.84 9.09 -11.10
N ASP A 65 -4.88 10.15 -10.31
CA ASP A 65 -3.89 11.25 -10.35
C ASP A 65 -2.80 11.11 -9.29
N ALA A 66 -2.82 10.05 -8.47
CA ALA A 66 -1.89 9.91 -7.37
C ALA A 66 -0.44 9.74 -7.85
N PRO A 67 0.53 10.37 -7.16
CA PRO A 67 1.94 10.29 -7.54
C PRO A 67 2.57 8.97 -7.06
N ILE A 68 1.94 7.84 -7.36
CA ILE A 68 2.40 6.51 -6.97
C ILE A 68 2.84 5.75 -8.22
N THR A 69 4.10 5.34 -8.25
CA THR A 69 4.61 4.49 -9.32
C THR A 69 4.10 3.06 -9.12
N ARG A 70 3.42 2.52 -10.12
CA ARG A 70 3.06 1.10 -10.17
C ARG A 70 4.31 0.31 -10.54
N HIS A 71 4.83 -0.44 -9.60
CA HIS A 71 6.12 -1.12 -9.76
C HIS A 71 5.95 -2.63 -9.85
N GLY A 72 5.92 -3.15 -11.08
CA GLY A 72 5.86 -4.59 -11.33
C GLY A 72 7.26 -5.22 -11.39
N HIS A 73 7.93 -5.32 -10.25
CA HIS A 73 9.27 -5.89 -10.18
C HIS A 73 9.25 -7.37 -10.61
N PRO A 74 10.21 -7.83 -11.46
CA PRO A 74 10.22 -9.22 -11.92
C PRO A 74 10.33 -10.26 -10.80
N GLY A 75 11.00 -9.91 -9.70
CA GLY A 75 11.18 -10.79 -8.54
C GLY A 75 10.08 -10.73 -7.51
N LEU A 76 9.01 -9.95 -7.75
CA LEU A 76 8.01 -9.68 -6.71
C LEU A 76 7.31 -10.94 -6.20
N GLY A 77 6.85 -11.81 -7.10
CA GLY A 77 6.13 -13.02 -6.71
C GLY A 77 6.97 -13.98 -5.88
N GLU A 78 8.22 -14.20 -6.30
CA GLU A 78 9.14 -15.08 -5.58
C GLU A 78 9.51 -14.51 -4.21
N GLU A 79 9.78 -13.22 -4.12
CA GLU A 79 10.08 -12.59 -2.84
C GLU A 79 8.87 -12.56 -1.91
N ALA A 80 7.67 -12.31 -2.43
CA ALA A 80 6.44 -12.37 -1.63
C ALA A 80 6.20 -13.76 -1.05
N TRP A 81 6.52 -14.80 -1.82
CA TRP A 81 6.44 -16.18 -1.33
C TRP A 81 7.38 -16.39 -0.14
N ARG A 82 8.63 -15.96 -0.25
CA ARG A 82 9.61 -16.06 0.85
C ARG A 82 9.16 -15.27 2.10
N VAL A 83 8.65 -14.08 1.90
CA VAL A 83 8.14 -13.25 3.00
C VAL A 83 6.98 -13.95 3.72
N ALA A 84 6.03 -14.49 2.97
CA ALA A 84 4.90 -15.22 3.55
C ALA A 84 5.37 -16.45 4.33
N ASP A 85 6.32 -17.22 3.78
CA ASP A 85 6.91 -18.36 4.48
C ASP A 85 7.58 -17.93 5.78
N ASP A 86 8.43 -16.92 5.73
CA ASP A 86 9.19 -16.45 6.89
C ASP A 86 8.30 -15.91 8.01
N LEU A 87 7.17 -15.30 7.65
CA LEU A 87 6.23 -14.73 8.61
C LEU A 87 5.11 -15.69 9.01
N GLY A 88 5.02 -16.85 8.38
CA GLY A 88 3.95 -17.81 8.65
C GLY A 88 2.58 -17.31 8.16
N TRP A 89 2.56 -16.54 7.07
CA TRP A 89 1.32 -16.03 6.50
C TRP A 89 0.78 -16.98 5.42
N ALA A 90 -0.50 -17.31 5.52
CA ALA A 90 -1.14 -18.23 4.57
C ALA A 90 -1.29 -17.60 3.18
N LYS A 91 -1.51 -16.29 3.10
CA LYS A 91 -1.71 -15.58 1.84
C LYS A 91 -0.50 -14.72 1.53
N THR A 92 -0.25 -14.50 0.25
CA THR A 92 0.88 -13.70 -0.23
C THR A 92 0.53 -12.24 -0.51
N TYR A 93 -0.74 -11.83 -0.43
CA TYR A 93 -1.15 -10.48 -0.83
C TYR A 93 -0.45 -9.40 -0.01
N ASP A 94 -0.57 -9.42 1.32
CA ASP A 94 0.11 -8.44 2.17
C ASP A 94 1.62 -8.56 2.09
N ALA A 95 2.12 -9.76 1.85
CA ALA A 95 3.55 -10.02 1.69
C ALA A 95 4.14 -9.28 0.48
N GLU A 96 3.35 -8.96 -0.55
CA GLU A 96 3.84 -8.23 -1.72
C GLU A 96 4.35 -6.84 -1.38
N TYR A 97 3.74 -6.16 -0.41
CA TYR A 97 4.20 -4.83 0.02
C TYR A 97 5.55 -4.89 0.70
N ILE A 98 5.74 -5.84 1.60
CA ILE A 98 7.02 -6.06 2.28
C ILE A 98 8.06 -6.52 1.25
N ALA A 99 7.69 -7.41 0.35
CA ALA A 99 8.57 -7.91 -0.71
C ALA A 99 9.08 -6.78 -1.59
N LEU A 100 8.21 -5.89 -2.04
CA LEU A 100 8.61 -4.76 -2.86
C LEU A 100 9.55 -3.83 -2.09
N ALA A 101 9.25 -3.54 -0.83
CA ALA A 101 10.12 -2.72 0.01
C ALA A 101 11.52 -3.31 0.12
N ARG A 102 11.63 -4.63 0.30
CA ARG A 102 12.93 -5.32 0.33
C ARG A 102 13.66 -5.25 -1.01
N LEU A 103 12.95 -5.51 -2.10
CA LEU A 103 13.54 -5.49 -3.45
C LEU A 103 14.03 -4.11 -3.85
N LEU A 104 13.39 -3.05 -3.36
CA LEU A 104 13.78 -1.67 -3.62
C LEU A 104 14.69 -1.08 -2.53
N ASP A 105 14.99 -1.85 -1.49
CA ASP A 105 15.74 -1.38 -0.32
C ASP A 105 15.12 -0.08 0.23
N SER A 106 13.82 -0.09 0.41
CA SER A 106 13.03 1.08 0.79
C SER A 106 12.19 0.80 2.03
N PRO A 107 11.85 1.84 2.81
CA PRO A 107 10.88 1.70 3.90
C PRO A 107 9.48 1.39 3.37
N LEU A 108 8.64 0.84 4.24
CA LEU A 108 7.23 0.58 3.98
C LEU A 108 6.37 1.49 4.86
N LEU A 109 5.47 2.23 4.24
CA LEU A 109 4.48 3.04 4.93
C LEU A 109 3.16 2.27 5.01
N THR A 110 2.73 1.98 6.23
CA THR A 110 1.52 1.19 6.49
C THR A 110 0.80 1.66 7.74
N LEU A 111 -0.53 1.50 7.76
CA LEU A 111 -1.37 1.73 8.93
C LEU A 111 -1.71 0.43 9.66
N ASP A 112 -1.32 -0.72 9.09
CA ASP A 112 -1.63 -2.04 9.61
C ASP A 112 -0.55 -2.51 10.58
N ALA A 113 -0.93 -2.76 11.83
CA ALA A 113 0.00 -3.18 12.88
C ALA A 113 0.65 -4.55 12.60
N ARG A 114 -0.11 -5.47 12.01
CA ARG A 114 0.40 -6.80 11.63
C ARG A 114 1.45 -6.69 10.53
N MET A 115 1.16 -5.86 9.52
CA MET A 115 2.10 -5.57 8.44
C MET A 115 3.39 -4.96 8.98
N ARG A 116 3.26 -3.98 9.89
CA ARG A 116 4.41 -3.32 10.51
C ARG A 116 5.28 -4.30 11.28
N ARG A 117 4.67 -5.15 12.10
CA ARG A 117 5.42 -6.17 12.85
C ARG A 117 6.17 -7.11 11.90
N GLY A 118 5.51 -7.57 10.85
CA GLY A 118 6.13 -8.45 9.86
C GLY A 118 7.29 -7.78 9.13
N ALA A 119 7.10 -6.55 8.69
CA ALA A 119 8.13 -5.77 8.02
C ALA A 119 9.35 -5.57 8.91
N ASN A 120 9.14 -5.13 10.14
CA ASN A 120 10.22 -4.89 11.10
C ASN A 120 11.00 -6.18 11.41
N ARG A 121 10.30 -7.30 11.52
CA ARG A 121 10.93 -8.60 11.74
C ARG A 121 11.88 -8.99 10.62
N LEU A 122 11.59 -8.59 9.40
CA LEU A 122 12.42 -8.85 8.23
C LEU A 122 13.36 -7.70 7.88
N GLY A 123 13.54 -6.74 8.78
CA GLY A 123 14.48 -5.65 8.61
C GLY A 123 13.98 -4.50 7.72
N VAL A 124 12.69 -4.45 7.44
CA VAL A 124 12.08 -3.34 6.69
C VAL A 124 11.60 -2.28 7.67
N GLU A 125 12.09 -1.06 7.47
CA GLU A 125 11.72 0.10 8.28
C GLU A 125 10.30 0.54 7.96
N CYS A 126 9.52 0.86 9.01
CA CYS A 126 8.16 1.37 8.88
C CYS A 126 8.05 2.70 9.60
N PRO A 127 8.30 3.83 8.91
CA PRO A 127 8.12 5.14 9.52
C PRO A 127 6.67 5.39 9.90
N ALA A 128 6.43 6.35 10.79
CA ALA A 128 5.09 6.75 11.17
C ALA A 128 4.31 7.26 9.95
N ALA A 129 3.08 6.77 9.81
CA ALA A 129 2.23 7.14 8.68
C ALA A 129 1.45 8.42 8.94
#